data_6550df94afa0d7611fbfa6a7a87bf1de
#
_entry.id   6550df94afa0d7611fbfa6a7a87bf1de
#
_cell.length_a   1.000
_cell.length_b   1.000
_cell.length_c   1.000
_cell.angle_alpha   90.00
_cell.angle_beta   90.00
_cell.angle_gamma   90.00
#
_symmetry.space_group_name_H-M   'P 1'
#
loop_
_entity.id
_entity.type
_entity.pdbx_description
1 polymer ?
#
loop_
_entity_poly.entity_id
_entity_poly.type
_entity_poly.pdbx_seq_one_letter_code
_entity_poly.pdbx_strand_id
1 'polypeptide(L)'
;MEMHKAINSCLLMKDEVEVLIVDRHSHDETLQVAKEYEEAYPETVKVITTREDVPFLKIALEHSEGLYFKILQCFDYLDQPSLVSVIETIRDFIRIQANLDLLVTDYKYVIPQEKEKRVSYKNVFPMETIFEWHNIKAFHKHFQIDLGSVIIKTSTLKKINTDEENIFYNELTVYGTIPYIKSMYYLNVPFHCYGTRRKIHISKSNSYVDLMKSLWDLYDVYSLKSRRQRSYVIEYLSKVYVITVYLLLKSNQKEQIELLNVHLGFNDPKLYKALTKRVYGFLISSSNEKLYGMLIKVFEKVYQLEIEE
;
A
#
# COMPACT_ATOMS: atom_id res chain seq x y z
N MET A 1 8.87 21.11 7.52
CA MET A 1 7.91 21.80 6.60
C MET A 1 6.88 20.83 6.01
N GLU A 2 7.25 19.62 5.69
CA GLU A 2 6.36 18.63 5.04
C GLU A 2 5.31 18.07 6.01
N MET A 3 5.66 17.73 7.24
CA MET A 3 4.73 17.25 8.26
C MET A 3 3.59 18.24 8.55
N HIS A 4 3.86 19.55 8.55
CA HIS A 4 2.81 20.56 8.67
C HIS A 4 1.74 20.43 7.59
N LYS A 5 2.16 20.15 6.34
CA LYS A 5 1.23 19.97 5.23
C LYS A 5 0.38 18.70 5.41
N ALA A 6 0.99 17.61 5.86
CA ALA A 6 0.30 16.36 6.17
C ALA A 6 -0.79 16.58 7.22
N ILE A 7 -0.43 17.11 8.39
CA ILE A 7 -1.37 17.32 9.50
C ILE A 7 -2.47 18.32 9.12
N ASN A 8 -2.10 19.49 8.59
CA ASN A 8 -3.07 20.53 8.20
C ASN A 8 -4.08 20.05 7.14
N SER A 9 -3.68 19.09 6.28
CA SER A 9 -4.60 18.51 5.30
C SER A 9 -5.74 17.70 5.93
N CYS A 10 -5.52 17.17 7.14
CA CYS A 10 -6.52 16.41 7.89
C CYS A 10 -7.43 17.32 8.73
N LEU A 11 -6.91 18.46 9.22
CA LEU A 11 -7.60 19.33 10.17
C LEU A 11 -8.84 20.07 9.60
N LEU A 12 -9.06 20.05 8.28
CA LEU A 12 -10.27 20.62 7.68
C LEU A 12 -11.55 19.97 8.26
N MET A 13 -11.48 18.68 8.60
CA MET A 13 -12.60 17.90 9.15
C MET A 13 -12.28 17.44 10.58
N LYS A 14 -11.63 18.28 11.39
CA LYS A 14 -11.10 17.98 12.72
C LYS A 14 -12.13 17.36 13.69
N ASP A 15 -13.41 17.65 13.52
CA ASP A 15 -14.46 17.14 14.38
C ASP A 15 -14.91 15.70 14.01
N GLU A 16 -14.39 15.16 12.88
CA GLU A 16 -14.76 13.86 12.33
C GLU A 16 -13.55 12.94 12.06
N VAL A 17 -12.34 13.45 12.27
CA VAL A 17 -11.11 12.69 12.11
C VAL A 17 -10.29 12.75 13.39
N GLU A 18 -9.60 11.65 13.69
CA GLU A 18 -8.47 11.63 14.61
C GLU A 18 -7.17 11.53 13.82
N VAL A 19 -6.13 12.17 14.30
CA VAL A 19 -4.78 12.14 13.71
C VAL A 19 -3.82 11.54 14.73
N LEU A 20 -3.44 10.29 14.51
CA LEU A 20 -2.47 9.60 15.35
C LEU A 20 -1.07 9.77 14.75
N ILE A 21 -0.19 10.50 15.42
CA ILE A 21 1.20 10.68 15.03
C ILE A 21 2.03 9.68 15.82
N VAL A 22 2.58 8.68 15.13
CA VAL A 22 3.45 7.68 15.75
C VAL A 22 4.90 8.04 15.49
N ASP A 23 5.61 8.47 16.52
CA ASP A 23 7.02 8.82 16.48
C ASP A 23 7.88 7.70 17.08
N ARG A 24 8.90 7.28 16.34
CA ARG A 24 9.88 6.26 16.77
C ARG A 24 11.23 6.89 17.08
N HIS A 25 11.24 7.77 18.10
CA HIS A 25 12.44 8.50 18.54
C HIS A 25 13.12 9.33 17.44
N SER A 26 12.36 10.18 16.76
CA SER A 26 12.92 11.16 15.83
C SER A 26 14.00 12.01 16.51
N HIS A 27 15.15 12.13 15.87
CA HIS A 27 16.30 12.90 16.38
C HIS A 27 16.32 14.36 15.93
N ASP A 28 15.31 14.77 15.17
CA ASP A 28 15.12 16.12 14.66
C ASP A 28 13.94 16.83 15.36
N GLU A 29 13.51 17.97 14.83
CA GLU A 29 12.40 18.76 15.38
C GLU A 29 11.02 18.10 15.18
N THR A 30 10.94 16.92 14.55
CA THR A 30 9.66 16.24 14.19
C THR A 30 8.77 16.03 15.41
N LEU A 31 9.32 15.49 16.51
CA LEU A 31 8.57 15.25 17.74
C LEU A 31 8.08 16.55 18.40
N GLN A 32 8.89 17.61 18.36
CA GLN A 32 8.51 18.92 18.92
C GLN A 32 7.30 19.47 18.13
N VAL A 33 7.40 19.49 16.81
CA VAL A 33 6.29 19.94 15.93
C VAL A 33 5.04 19.11 16.15
N ALA A 34 5.16 17.78 16.30
CA ALA A 34 4.02 16.90 16.58
C ALA A 34 3.29 17.31 17.87
N LYS A 35 4.06 17.58 18.95
CA LYS A 35 3.50 18.02 20.24
C LYS A 35 2.85 19.39 20.19
N GLU A 36 3.37 20.32 19.40
CA GLU A 36 2.73 21.63 19.19
C GLU A 36 1.33 21.47 18.55
N TYR A 37 1.17 20.51 17.63
CA TYR A 37 -0.15 20.18 17.07
C TYR A 37 -1.06 19.48 18.07
N GLU A 38 -0.54 18.59 18.91
CA GLU A 38 -1.34 17.93 19.97
C GLU A 38 -1.85 18.98 20.99
N GLU A 39 -1.01 19.95 21.39
CA GLU A 39 -1.41 21.04 22.27
C GLU A 39 -2.45 21.96 21.63
N ALA A 40 -2.31 22.26 20.33
CA ALA A 40 -3.24 23.12 19.60
C ALA A 40 -4.58 22.44 19.28
N TYR A 41 -4.60 21.11 19.13
CA TYR A 41 -5.77 20.31 18.71
C TYR A 41 -5.90 19.04 19.56
N PRO A 42 -6.05 19.14 20.90
CA PRO A 42 -5.98 17.99 21.82
C PRO A 42 -7.08 16.93 21.60
N GLU A 43 -8.22 17.34 21.05
CA GLU A 43 -9.33 16.43 20.73
C GLU A 43 -9.17 15.71 19.38
N THR A 44 -8.22 16.15 18.54
CA THR A 44 -8.07 15.65 17.18
C THR A 44 -6.71 15.00 16.96
N VAL A 45 -5.64 15.58 17.50
CA VAL A 45 -4.25 15.12 17.30
C VAL A 45 -3.74 14.47 18.56
N LYS A 46 -3.18 13.26 18.41
CA LYS A 46 -2.56 12.50 19.50
C LYS A 46 -1.18 12.04 19.07
N VAL A 47 -0.18 12.30 19.90
CA VAL A 47 1.22 11.89 19.67
C VAL A 47 1.54 10.67 20.51
N ILE A 48 2.01 9.62 19.84
CA ILE A 48 2.41 8.36 20.47
C ILE A 48 3.90 8.16 20.19
N THR A 49 4.71 8.20 21.25
CA THR A 49 6.14 7.85 21.16
C THR A 49 6.33 6.38 21.47
N THR A 50 7.07 5.68 20.63
CA THR A 50 7.36 4.26 20.80
C THR A 50 8.81 3.95 20.49
N ARG A 51 9.31 2.79 20.93
CA ARG A 51 10.65 2.34 20.61
C ARG A 51 10.75 1.98 19.13
N GLU A 52 11.94 2.00 18.57
CA GLU A 52 12.23 1.71 17.16
C GLU A 52 11.82 0.27 16.77
N ASP A 53 11.90 -0.68 17.71
CA ASP A 53 11.61 -2.10 17.50
C ASP A 53 10.11 -2.46 17.54
N VAL A 54 9.24 -1.51 17.84
CA VAL A 54 7.79 -1.76 17.88
C VAL A 54 7.13 -1.43 16.54
N PRO A 55 6.33 -2.35 15.97
CA PRO A 55 5.62 -2.11 14.72
C PRO A 55 4.64 -0.93 14.86
N PHE A 56 4.88 0.16 14.13
CA PHE A 56 4.05 1.37 14.29
C PHE A 56 2.59 1.17 13.88
N LEU A 57 2.30 0.28 12.94
CA LEU A 57 0.91 -0.03 12.57
C LEU A 57 0.17 -0.70 13.72
N LYS A 58 0.83 -1.57 14.49
CA LYS A 58 0.26 -2.18 15.70
C LYS A 58 -0.11 -1.10 16.71
N ILE A 59 0.85 -0.24 17.05
CA ILE A 59 0.64 0.86 17.99
C ILE A 59 -0.49 1.79 17.52
N ALA A 60 -0.47 2.18 16.24
CA ALA A 60 -1.52 3.03 15.70
C ALA A 60 -2.91 2.37 15.79
N LEU A 61 -3.01 1.07 15.51
CA LEU A 61 -4.27 0.34 15.62
C LEU A 61 -4.76 0.13 17.06
N GLU A 62 -3.85 -0.04 18.01
CA GLU A 62 -4.19 -0.14 19.45
C GLU A 62 -4.79 1.16 19.99
N HIS A 63 -4.34 2.32 19.48
CA HIS A 63 -4.80 3.63 19.91
C HIS A 63 -5.91 4.22 19.02
N SER A 64 -6.26 3.56 17.91
CA SER A 64 -7.28 4.05 16.99
C SER A 64 -8.70 3.82 17.50
N GLU A 65 -9.52 4.86 17.46
CA GLU A 65 -10.95 4.87 17.82
C GLU A 65 -11.86 5.01 16.58
N GLY A 66 -11.31 5.51 15.46
CA GLY A 66 -12.03 5.74 14.21
C GLY A 66 -12.56 4.47 13.56
N LEU A 67 -13.74 4.55 12.94
CA LEU A 67 -14.36 3.44 12.20
C LEU A 67 -13.57 3.01 10.98
N TYR A 68 -12.87 3.95 10.37
CA TYR A 68 -12.03 3.73 9.19
C TYR A 68 -10.63 4.25 9.43
N PHE A 69 -9.67 3.60 8.83
CA PHE A 69 -8.25 3.86 9.00
C PHE A 69 -7.59 4.25 7.68
N LYS A 70 -6.80 5.31 7.71
CA LYS A 70 -5.99 5.80 6.59
C LYS A 70 -4.56 5.98 7.05
N ILE A 71 -3.60 5.41 6.31
CA ILE A 71 -2.17 5.66 6.55
C ILE A 71 -1.74 6.85 5.69
N LEU A 72 -1.04 7.79 6.30
CA LEU A 72 -0.46 8.96 5.65
C LEU A 72 1.01 9.08 6.07
N GLN A 73 1.91 9.19 5.11
CA GLN A 73 3.32 9.45 5.39
C GLN A 73 3.57 10.95 5.57
N CYS A 74 4.61 11.32 6.29
CA CYS A 74 4.91 12.73 6.59
C CYS A 74 5.19 13.62 5.38
N PHE A 75 5.55 13.03 4.23
CA PHE A 75 5.78 13.73 2.96
C PHE A 75 4.52 13.85 2.09
N ASP A 76 3.45 13.17 2.46
CA ASP A 76 2.19 13.11 1.73
C ASP A 76 1.14 14.00 2.41
N TYR A 77 0.05 14.25 1.70
CA TYR A 77 -1.06 15.01 2.24
C TYR A 77 -2.37 14.60 1.59
N LEU A 78 -3.49 14.97 2.19
CA LEU A 78 -4.82 14.73 1.65
C LEU A 78 -5.29 15.94 0.83
N ASP A 79 -5.95 15.66 -0.28
CA ASP A 79 -6.64 16.70 -1.07
C ASP A 79 -7.89 17.14 -0.31
N GLN A 80 -7.94 18.38 0.13
CA GLN A 80 -8.98 18.87 1.04
C GLN A 80 -10.42 18.76 0.47
N PRO A 81 -10.70 19.09 -0.80
CA PRO A 81 -12.02 18.85 -1.38
C PRO A 81 -12.39 17.36 -1.39
N SER A 82 -11.41 16.48 -1.66
CA SER A 82 -11.63 15.04 -1.65
C SER A 82 -11.85 14.50 -0.23
N LEU A 83 -11.23 15.10 0.80
CA LEU A 83 -11.47 14.74 2.20
C LEU A 83 -12.93 14.95 2.58
N VAL A 84 -13.52 16.09 2.22
CA VAL A 84 -14.94 16.38 2.44
C VAL A 84 -15.80 15.29 1.78
N SER A 85 -15.55 14.97 0.51
CA SER A 85 -16.31 13.94 -0.21
C SER A 85 -16.18 12.55 0.42
N VAL A 86 -14.98 12.20 0.92
CA VAL A 86 -14.73 10.93 1.63
C VAL A 86 -15.55 10.86 2.92
N ILE A 87 -15.49 11.90 3.74
CA ILE A 87 -16.22 11.95 5.02
C ILE A 87 -17.73 11.91 4.78
N GLU A 88 -18.25 12.67 3.83
CA GLU A 88 -19.68 12.62 3.45
C GLU A 88 -20.09 11.21 3.00
N THR A 89 -19.30 10.56 2.17
CA THR A 89 -19.54 9.19 1.71
C THR A 89 -19.57 8.21 2.89
N ILE A 90 -18.64 8.30 3.82
CA ILE A 90 -18.60 7.44 5.02
C ILE A 90 -19.82 7.72 5.90
N ARG A 91 -20.19 8.98 6.10
CA ARG A 91 -21.37 9.39 6.88
C ARG A 91 -22.66 8.82 6.28
N ASP A 92 -22.78 8.82 4.95
CA ASP A 92 -23.92 8.23 4.26
C ASP A 92 -23.99 6.72 4.49
N PHE A 93 -22.86 5.99 4.43
CA PHE A 93 -22.84 4.55 4.74
C PHE A 93 -23.22 4.26 6.18
N ILE A 94 -22.77 5.08 7.13
CA ILE A 94 -23.18 4.93 8.55
C ILE A 94 -24.68 5.13 8.68
N ARG A 95 -25.26 6.16 8.05
CA ARG A 95 -26.69 6.48 8.11
C ARG A 95 -27.57 5.34 7.57
N ILE A 96 -27.16 4.71 6.47
CA ILE A 96 -27.88 3.57 5.89
C ILE A 96 -27.46 2.22 6.47
N GLN A 97 -26.62 2.20 7.48
CA GLN A 97 -26.06 1.00 8.14
C GLN A 97 -25.38 0.04 7.15
N ALA A 98 -24.78 0.55 6.07
CA ALA A 98 -24.05 -0.25 5.12
C ALA A 98 -22.72 -0.74 5.72
N ASN A 99 -22.44 -2.03 5.55
CA ASN A 99 -21.15 -2.59 5.95
C ASN A 99 -20.16 -2.46 4.79
N LEU A 100 -19.23 -1.52 4.88
CA LEU A 100 -18.17 -1.31 3.91
C LEU A 100 -16.82 -1.67 4.51
N ASP A 101 -16.10 -2.64 3.91
CA ASP A 101 -14.78 -3.06 4.38
C ASP A 101 -13.66 -2.18 3.83
N LEU A 102 -13.81 -1.67 2.59
CA LEU A 102 -12.81 -0.91 1.88
C LEU A 102 -13.43 0.19 1.01
N LEU A 103 -13.06 1.44 1.28
CA LEU A 103 -13.27 2.56 0.38
C LEU A 103 -12.01 2.79 -0.44
N VAL A 104 -12.14 2.77 -1.76
CA VAL A 104 -11.05 3.02 -2.70
C VAL A 104 -11.23 4.40 -3.32
N THR A 105 -10.15 5.17 -3.40
CA THR A 105 -10.09 6.48 -4.06
C THR A 105 -8.99 6.49 -5.12
N ASP A 106 -8.98 7.51 -5.95
CA ASP A 106 -7.80 7.83 -6.76
C ASP A 106 -6.72 8.48 -5.89
N TYR A 107 -5.52 8.56 -6.43
CA TYR A 107 -4.43 9.33 -5.84
C TYR A 107 -3.69 10.12 -6.92
N LYS A 108 -2.83 11.04 -6.50
CA LYS A 108 -2.03 11.85 -7.42
C LYS A 108 -0.61 12.06 -6.90
N TYR A 109 0.31 12.20 -7.84
CA TYR A 109 1.67 12.67 -7.58
C TYR A 109 1.72 14.18 -7.77
N VAL A 110 2.21 14.89 -6.75
CA VAL A 110 2.38 16.35 -6.75
C VAL A 110 3.83 16.65 -6.38
N ILE A 111 4.71 16.38 -7.34
CA ILE A 111 6.16 16.51 -7.16
C ILE A 111 6.57 17.91 -7.64
N PRO A 112 7.40 18.65 -6.88
CA PRO A 112 7.87 19.96 -7.29
C PRO A 112 8.49 19.94 -8.69
N GLN A 113 8.14 20.93 -9.51
CA GLN A 113 8.60 21.09 -10.90
C GLN A 113 8.12 20.04 -11.90
N GLU A 114 7.28 19.09 -11.49
CA GLU A 114 6.65 18.13 -12.40
C GLU A 114 5.16 18.45 -12.62
N LYS A 115 4.64 17.96 -13.74
CA LYS A 115 3.19 18.03 -13.97
C LYS A 115 2.48 17.04 -13.06
N GLU A 116 1.44 17.51 -12.36
CA GLU A 116 0.58 16.65 -11.54
C GLU A 116 0.08 15.43 -12.34
N LYS A 117 0.18 14.27 -11.75
CA LYS A 117 -0.24 13.01 -12.35
C LYS A 117 -1.23 12.27 -11.48
N ARG A 118 -2.50 12.21 -11.92
CA ARG A 118 -3.54 11.43 -11.28
C ARG A 118 -3.51 9.97 -11.74
N VAL A 119 -3.66 9.03 -10.80
CA VAL A 119 -3.89 7.60 -11.04
C VAL A 119 -5.32 7.29 -10.67
N SER A 120 -6.10 6.75 -11.63
CA SER A 120 -7.52 6.54 -11.46
C SER A 120 -7.91 5.09 -11.72
N TYR A 121 -8.85 4.59 -10.91
CA TYR A 121 -9.39 3.23 -10.97
C TYR A 121 -10.74 3.12 -11.69
N LYS A 122 -11.25 4.21 -12.29
CA LYS A 122 -12.57 4.28 -12.95
C LYS A 122 -12.83 3.21 -14.03
N ASN A 123 -11.78 2.69 -14.65
CA ASN A 123 -11.88 1.65 -15.68
C ASN A 123 -11.85 0.23 -15.10
N VAL A 124 -11.61 0.08 -13.80
CA VAL A 124 -11.45 -1.22 -13.11
C VAL A 124 -12.61 -1.47 -12.17
N PHE A 125 -12.94 -0.48 -11.33
CA PHE A 125 -13.98 -0.61 -10.33
C PHE A 125 -15.32 -0.06 -10.78
N PRO A 126 -16.44 -0.68 -10.37
CA PRO A 126 -17.75 -0.07 -10.45
C PRO A 126 -17.79 1.27 -9.68
N MET A 127 -18.40 2.29 -10.25
CA MET A 127 -18.55 3.60 -9.61
C MET A 127 -19.89 3.72 -8.89
N GLU A 128 -19.95 4.51 -7.83
CA GLU A 128 -21.19 4.93 -7.12
C GLU A 128 -22.06 3.75 -6.64
N THR A 129 -21.47 2.62 -6.39
CA THR A 129 -22.15 1.43 -5.87
C THR A 129 -21.25 0.61 -4.98
N ILE A 130 -21.81 -0.10 -4.01
CA ILE A 130 -21.11 -1.10 -3.24
C ILE A 130 -20.92 -2.33 -4.13
N PHE A 131 -19.72 -2.87 -4.19
CA PHE A 131 -19.38 -4.03 -5.00
C PHE A 131 -18.49 -5.02 -4.24
N GLU A 132 -18.41 -6.22 -4.74
CA GLU A 132 -17.54 -7.29 -4.25
C GLU A 132 -16.52 -7.68 -5.32
N TRP A 133 -15.56 -8.53 -4.96
CA TRP A 133 -14.52 -8.99 -5.88
C TRP A 133 -15.04 -9.54 -7.21
N HIS A 134 -16.19 -10.21 -7.21
CA HIS A 134 -16.76 -10.79 -8.43
C HIS A 134 -17.31 -9.75 -9.40
N ASN A 135 -17.64 -8.56 -8.94
CA ASN A 135 -18.13 -7.45 -9.78
C ASN A 135 -17.00 -6.74 -10.55
N ILE A 136 -15.75 -6.97 -10.18
CA ILE A 136 -14.61 -6.37 -10.85
C ILE A 136 -14.44 -7.03 -12.22
N LYS A 137 -14.43 -6.21 -13.29
CA LYS A 137 -14.41 -6.72 -14.68
C LYS A 137 -13.17 -7.54 -14.97
N ALA A 138 -12.00 -6.92 -14.90
CA ALA A 138 -10.69 -7.55 -15.06
C ALA A 138 -9.63 -6.63 -14.49
N PHE A 139 -8.56 -7.22 -13.96
CA PHE A 139 -7.35 -6.45 -13.66
C PHE A 139 -6.52 -6.34 -14.93
N HIS A 140 -6.13 -5.11 -15.25
CA HIS A 140 -5.11 -4.90 -16.27
C HIS A 140 -3.79 -5.49 -15.79
N LYS A 141 -2.94 -5.90 -16.74
CA LYS A 141 -1.57 -6.30 -16.43
C LYS A 141 -0.90 -5.18 -15.61
N HIS A 142 -0.25 -5.54 -14.51
CA HIS A 142 0.38 -4.62 -13.56
C HIS A 142 -0.58 -3.76 -12.71
N PHE A 143 -1.87 -4.12 -12.66
CA PHE A 143 -2.82 -3.44 -11.77
C PHE A 143 -2.47 -3.68 -10.30
N GLN A 144 -2.52 -2.63 -9.51
CA GLN A 144 -2.34 -2.67 -8.06
C GLN A 144 -3.27 -1.67 -7.38
N ILE A 145 -3.86 -2.10 -6.26
CA ILE A 145 -4.49 -1.18 -5.31
C ILE A 145 -3.37 -0.62 -4.45
N ASP A 146 -3.17 0.67 -4.53
CA ASP A 146 -2.10 1.38 -3.83
C ASP A 146 -2.52 1.75 -2.40
N LEU A 147 -1.59 1.81 -1.45
CA LEU A 147 -1.88 2.22 -0.07
C LEU A 147 -2.48 3.63 0.00
N GLY A 148 -2.01 4.55 -0.86
CA GLY A 148 -2.57 5.89 -0.97
C GLY A 148 -4.02 5.90 -1.43
N SER A 149 -4.51 4.86 -2.09
CA SER A 149 -5.87 4.78 -2.58
C SER A 149 -6.87 4.15 -1.62
N VAL A 150 -6.43 3.58 -0.50
CA VAL A 150 -7.31 2.80 0.40
C VAL A 150 -7.62 3.54 1.69
N ILE A 151 -8.87 3.39 2.12
CA ILE A 151 -9.38 3.71 3.44
C ILE A 151 -10.05 2.43 3.93
N ILE A 152 -9.48 1.80 4.95
CA ILE A 152 -9.84 0.44 5.37
C ILE A 152 -10.66 0.52 6.65
N LYS A 153 -11.73 -0.25 6.76
CA LYS A 153 -12.47 -0.38 8.01
C LYS A 153 -11.53 -0.87 9.11
N THR A 154 -11.45 -0.14 10.22
CA THR A 154 -10.52 -0.42 11.31
C THR A 154 -10.64 -1.86 11.83
N SER A 155 -11.87 -2.36 11.98
CA SER A 155 -12.11 -3.75 12.38
C SER A 155 -11.69 -4.80 11.35
N THR A 156 -11.56 -4.44 10.08
CA THR A 156 -11.00 -5.30 9.02
C THR A 156 -9.48 -5.28 9.07
N LEU A 157 -8.89 -4.12 9.27
CA LEU A 157 -7.45 -3.96 9.41
C LEU A 157 -6.89 -4.66 10.67
N LYS A 158 -7.63 -4.64 11.79
CA LYS A 158 -7.26 -5.35 13.03
C LYS A 158 -7.22 -6.89 12.90
N LYS A 159 -7.62 -7.47 11.76
CA LYS A 159 -7.54 -8.91 11.51
C LYS A 159 -6.18 -9.37 10.96
N ILE A 160 -5.37 -8.45 10.47
CA ILE A 160 -4.03 -8.80 10.01
C ILE A 160 -3.08 -8.94 11.21
N ASN A 161 -2.08 -9.80 11.06
CA ASN A 161 -0.99 -9.86 12.04
C ASN A 161 -0.08 -8.64 11.87
N THR A 162 0.08 -7.85 12.92
CA THR A 162 0.92 -6.64 12.98
C THR A 162 2.08 -6.77 13.95
N ASP A 163 2.35 -7.98 14.47
CA ASP A 163 3.36 -8.21 15.51
C ASP A 163 4.80 -8.19 14.98
N GLU A 164 4.98 -8.35 13.67
CA GLU A 164 6.30 -8.29 13.06
C GLU A 164 6.64 -6.86 12.63
N GLU A 165 7.84 -6.40 13.01
CA GLU A 165 8.40 -5.19 12.44
C GLU A 165 8.74 -5.44 10.97
N ASN A 166 7.98 -4.83 10.07
CA ASN A 166 8.22 -4.98 8.65
C ASN A 166 8.40 -3.60 8.01
N ILE A 167 9.57 -3.41 7.38
CA ILE A 167 9.86 -2.20 6.58
C ILE A 167 8.86 -2.01 5.43
N PHE A 168 8.13 -3.07 5.08
CA PHE A 168 7.17 -3.09 3.98
C PHE A 168 5.71 -3.09 4.47
N TYR A 169 5.44 -2.43 5.60
CA TYR A 169 4.07 -2.34 6.13
C TYR A 169 3.04 -1.90 5.10
N ASN A 170 3.44 -1.09 4.11
CA ASN A 170 2.56 -0.63 3.05
C ASN A 170 2.05 -1.81 2.20
N GLU A 171 2.95 -2.68 1.80
CA GLU A 171 2.66 -3.88 1.03
C GLU A 171 1.85 -4.86 1.86
N LEU A 172 2.27 -5.11 3.08
CA LEU A 172 1.61 -6.04 3.99
C LEU A 172 0.22 -5.56 4.40
N THR A 173 0.02 -4.27 4.63
CA THR A 173 -1.29 -3.71 4.98
C THR A 173 -2.33 -3.97 3.89
N VAL A 174 -2.03 -3.63 2.64
CA VAL A 174 -2.98 -3.85 1.54
C VAL A 174 -3.14 -5.33 1.24
N TYR A 175 -2.02 -6.07 1.12
CA TYR A 175 -2.03 -7.48 0.77
C TYR A 175 -2.66 -8.35 1.87
N GLY A 176 -2.31 -8.10 3.13
CA GLY A 176 -2.80 -8.85 4.29
C GLY A 176 -4.29 -8.69 4.54
N THR A 177 -4.89 -7.56 4.12
CA THR A 177 -6.33 -7.33 4.29
C THR A 177 -7.19 -8.00 3.23
N ILE A 178 -6.62 -8.40 2.08
CA ILE A 178 -7.37 -8.99 0.95
C ILE A 178 -8.31 -10.12 1.38
N PRO A 179 -7.93 -11.09 2.20
CA PRO A 179 -8.82 -12.18 2.61
C PRO A 179 -10.08 -11.72 3.36
N TYR A 180 -10.00 -10.57 4.00
CA TYR A 180 -11.05 -10.05 4.90
C TYR A 180 -11.96 -9.03 4.23
N ILE A 181 -11.57 -8.50 3.06
CA ILE A 181 -12.37 -7.54 2.29
C ILE A 181 -13.45 -8.29 1.51
N LYS A 182 -14.71 -7.97 1.80
CA LYS A 182 -15.89 -8.49 1.09
C LYS A 182 -16.56 -7.39 0.29
N SER A 183 -16.82 -6.26 0.92
CA SER A 183 -17.53 -5.12 0.35
C SER A 183 -16.59 -3.94 0.11
N MET A 184 -16.67 -3.38 -1.09
CA MET A 184 -15.85 -2.27 -1.55
C MET A 184 -16.74 -1.18 -2.13
N TYR A 185 -16.25 0.06 -2.07
CA TYR A 185 -16.85 1.19 -2.78
C TYR A 185 -15.72 2.00 -3.43
N TYR A 186 -15.94 2.48 -4.65
CA TYR A 186 -14.98 3.31 -5.34
C TYR A 186 -15.51 4.72 -5.49
N LEU A 187 -14.82 5.68 -4.88
CA LEU A 187 -15.06 7.10 -4.96
C LEU A 187 -14.02 7.75 -5.89
N ASN A 188 -14.48 8.26 -7.02
CA ASN A 188 -13.61 8.80 -8.08
C ASN A 188 -13.08 10.21 -7.75
N VAL A 189 -12.35 10.36 -6.65
CA VAL A 189 -11.70 11.60 -6.21
C VAL A 189 -10.21 11.36 -5.93
N PRO A 190 -9.32 12.31 -6.24
CA PRO A 190 -7.87 12.17 -6.04
C PRO A 190 -7.48 12.48 -4.59
N PHE A 191 -7.86 11.61 -3.66
CA PHE A 191 -7.80 11.87 -2.22
C PHE A 191 -6.38 11.98 -1.67
N HIS A 192 -5.49 11.05 -2.01
CA HIS A 192 -4.11 11.02 -1.51
C HIS A 192 -3.16 11.71 -2.49
N CYS A 193 -2.32 12.60 -1.97
CA CYS A 193 -1.31 13.32 -2.74
C CYS A 193 0.08 12.87 -2.30
N TYR A 194 0.76 12.13 -3.15
CA TYR A 194 2.17 11.80 -2.95
C TYR A 194 3.05 13.01 -3.24
N GLY A 195 3.82 13.46 -2.23
CA GLY A 195 4.78 14.57 -2.36
C GLY A 195 6.10 14.15 -3.01
N THR A 196 6.40 12.85 -3.00
CA THR A 196 7.63 12.28 -3.55
C THR A 196 7.35 11.02 -4.35
N ARG A 197 8.27 10.63 -5.23
CA ARG A 197 8.24 9.30 -5.85
C ARG A 197 8.72 8.25 -4.87
N ARG A 198 8.21 7.05 -5.05
CA ARG A 198 8.69 5.90 -4.28
C ARG A 198 10.05 5.49 -4.80
N LYS A 199 11.06 5.61 -3.94
CA LYS A 199 12.44 5.23 -4.22
C LYS A 199 12.74 3.85 -3.65
N ILE A 200 13.42 3.04 -4.44
CA ILE A 200 13.88 1.71 -4.04
C ILE A 200 15.38 1.66 -4.24
N HIS A 201 16.15 1.52 -3.17
CA HIS A 201 17.60 1.36 -3.26
C HIS A 201 17.97 -0.11 -3.53
N ILE A 202 18.98 -0.32 -4.37
CA ILE A 202 19.51 -1.66 -4.69
C ILE A 202 20.01 -2.39 -3.43
N SER A 203 20.53 -1.64 -2.45
CA SER A 203 20.94 -2.18 -1.14
C SER A 203 19.81 -2.88 -0.37
N LYS A 204 18.54 -2.65 -0.72
CA LYS A 204 17.37 -3.31 -0.13
C LYS A 204 17.03 -4.67 -0.75
N SER A 205 17.89 -5.23 -1.62
CA SER A 205 17.64 -6.51 -2.32
C SER A 205 17.24 -7.64 -1.37
N ASN A 206 17.98 -7.84 -0.26
CA ASN A 206 17.68 -8.88 0.73
C ASN A 206 16.34 -8.62 1.44
N SER A 207 16.04 -7.37 1.79
CA SER A 207 14.75 -7.01 2.38
C SER A 207 13.58 -7.34 1.45
N TYR A 208 13.76 -7.20 0.13
CA TYR A 208 12.73 -7.61 -0.85
C TYR A 208 12.60 -9.13 -0.98
N VAL A 209 13.66 -9.90 -0.75
CA VAL A 209 13.58 -11.36 -0.63
C VAL A 209 12.72 -11.74 0.57
N ASP A 210 12.95 -11.10 1.72
CA ASP A 210 12.19 -11.34 2.94
C ASP A 210 10.73 -10.93 2.77
N LEU A 211 10.47 -9.76 2.15
CA LEU A 211 9.12 -9.35 1.78
C LEU A 211 8.42 -10.40 0.92
N MET A 212 9.09 -10.88 -0.15
CA MET A 212 8.48 -11.87 -1.04
C MET A 212 8.12 -13.15 -0.32
N LYS A 213 8.98 -13.63 0.59
CA LYS A 213 8.72 -14.82 1.44
C LYS A 213 7.56 -14.55 2.40
N SER A 214 7.56 -13.43 3.12
CA SER A 214 6.51 -13.05 4.05
C SER A 214 5.14 -12.96 3.36
N LEU A 215 5.06 -12.36 2.18
CA LEU A 215 3.81 -12.30 1.40
C LEU A 215 3.38 -13.68 0.90
N TRP A 216 4.34 -14.55 0.54
CA TRP A 216 4.07 -15.90 0.05
C TRP A 216 3.46 -16.78 1.11
N ASP A 217 3.97 -16.68 2.33
CA ASP A 217 3.59 -17.54 3.46
C ASP A 217 2.42 -16.97 4.29
N LEU A 218 1.98 -15.72 4.00
CA LEU A 218 1.00 -15.02 4.83
C LEU A 218 -0.36 -15.72 4.88
N TYR A 219 -0.83 -16.30 3.77
CA TYR A 219 -2.07 -17.09 3.70
C TYR A 219 -2.14 -17.94 2.44
N ASP A 220 -2.89 -19.04 2.50
CA ASP A 220 -3.16 -19.87 1.32
C ASP A 220 -4.02 -19.10 0.30
N VAL A 221 -3.41 -18.74 -0.83
CA VAL A 221 -4.07 -18.01 -1.93
C VAL A 221 -5.26 -18.79 -2.49
N TYR A 222 -5.21 -20.12 -2.46
CA TYR A 222 -6.28 -20.96 -2.99
C TYR A 222 -7.44 -21.15 -2.01
N SER A 223 -7.29 -20.79 -0.75
CA SER A 223 -8.40 -20.70 0.22
C SER A 223 -9.32 -19.51 -0.05
N LEU A 224 -8.88 -18.50 -0.80
CA LEU A 224 -9.67 -17.34 -1.17
C LEU A 224 -10.87 -17.78 -2.05
N LYS A 225 -12.08 -17.36 -1.69
CA LYS A 225 -13.32 -17.79 -2.36
C LYS A 225 -13.45 -17.26 -3.79
N SER A 226 -13.10 -16.00 -4.01
CA SER A 226 -13.27 -15.34 -5.31
C SER A 226 -12.11 -15.63 -6.26
N ARG A 227 -12.43 -16.07 -7.50
CA ARG A 227 -11.43 -16.21 -8.57
C ARG A 227 -10.74 -14.86 -8.88
N ARG A 228 -11.48 -13.76 -8.80
CA ARG A 228 -10.95 -12.42 -9.04
C ARG A 228 -9.96 -12.02 -7.95
N GLN A 229 -10.29 -12.31 -6.70
CA GLN A 229 -9.41 -12.09 -5.56
C GLN A 229 -8.09 -12.87 -5.70
N ARG A 230 -8.16 -14.16 -6.01
CA ARG A 230 -6.96 -14.98 -6.31
C ARG A 230 -6.13 -14.41 -7.47
N SER A 231 -6.81 -13.98 -8.55
CA SER A 231 -6.12 -13.39 -9.71
C SER A 231 -5.39 -12.10 -9.33
N TYR A 232 -5.99 -11.27 -8.49
CA TYR A 232 -5.37 -10.04 -7.97
C TYR A 232 -4.13 -10.35 -7.12
N VAL A 233 -4.25 -11.30 -6.19
CA VAL A 233 -3.14 -11.73 -5.33
C VAL A 233 -1.94 -12.22 -6.14
N ILE A 234 -2.17 -13.06 -7.16
CA ILE A 234 -1.09 -13.57 -8.01
C ILE A 234 -0.46 -12.42 -8.83
N GLU A 235 -1.23 -11.43 -9.26
CA GLU A 235 -0.70 -10.24 -9.94
C GLU A 235 0.18 -9.41 -9.01
N TYR A 236 -0.26 -9.23 -7.76
CA TYR A 236 0.49 -8.52 -6.72
C TYR A 236 1.83 -9.21 -6.43
N LEU A 237 1.82 -10.52 -6.18
CA LEU A 237 3.02 -11.32 -5.98
C LEU A 237 3.96 -11.28 -7.19
N SER A 238 3.40 -11.29 -8.40
CA SER A 238 4.18 -11.19 -9.63
C SER A 238 4.97 -9.87 -9.70
N LYS A 239 4.38 -8.77 -9.26
CA LYS A 239 5.06 -7.47 -9.19
C LYS A 239 6.21 -7.51 -8.18
N VAL A 240 5.94 -7.96 -6.95
CA VAL A 240 6.97 -8.01 -5.91
C VAL A 240 8.12 -8.93 -6.34
N TYR A 241 7.81 -10.09 -6.91
CA TYR A 241 8.80 -11.02 -7.44
C TYR A 241 9.71 -10.37 -8.51
N VAL A 242 9.11 -9.64 -9.47
CA VAL A 242 9.88 -8.96 -10.53
C VAL A 242 10.80 -7.91 -9.95
N ILE A 243 10.35 -7.11 -8.98
CA ILE A 243 11.21 -6.14 -8.28
C ILE A 243 12.35 -6.86 -7.55
N THR A 244 12.04 -7.91 -6.79
CA THR A 244 13.02 -8.69 -6.04
C THR A 244 14.12 -9.24 -6.95
N VAL A 245 13.74 -9.92 -8.03
CA VAL A 245 14.70 -10.47 -9.00
C VAL A 245 15.55 -9.36 -9.64
N TYR A 246 14.96 -8.22 -9.94
CA TYR A 246 15.70 -7.07 -10.46
C TYR A 246 16.78 -6.57 -9.50
N LEU A 247 16.41 -6.33 -8.25
CA LEU A 247 17.34 -5.84 -7.23
C LEU A 247 18.49 -6.84 -7.01
N LEU A 248 18.18 -8.15 -6.98
CA LEU A 248 19.18 -9.21 -6.86
C LEU A 248 20.14 -9.26 -8.03
N LEU A 249 19.65 -9.05 -9.25
CA LEU A 249 20.50 -9.01 -10.45
C LEU A 249 21.41 -7.77 -10.43
N LYS A 250 20.89 -6.62 -10.04
CA LYS A 250 21.65 -5.38 -9.93
C LYS A 250 22.71 -5.42 -8.81
N SER A 251 22.43 -6.10 -7.72
CA SER A 251 23.38 -6.33 -6.62
C SER A 251 24.31 -7.53 -6.82
N ASN A 252 24.30 -8.13 -8.04
CA ASN A 252 25.10 -9.31 -8.40
C ASN A 252 24.88 -10.54 -7.51
N GLN A 253 23.65 -10.72 -7.01
CA GLN A 253 23.26 -11.82 -6.10
C GLN A 253 22.43 -12.90 -6.81
N LYS A 254 22.92 -13.43 -7.94
CA LYS A 254 22.19 -14.40 -8.77
C LYS A 254 21.82 -15.69 -8.03
N GLU A 255 22.68 -16.17 -7.13
CA GLU A 255 22.42 -17.37 -6.33
C GLU A 255 21.18 -17.21 -5.44
N GLN A 256 20.90 -16.00 -4.93
CA GLN A 256 19.72 -15.73 -4.13
C GLN A 256 18.42 -15.89 -4.92
N ILE A 257 18.44 -15.69 -6.25
CA ILE A 257 17.28 -15.91 -7.12
C ILE A 257 16.93 -17.40 -7.16
N GLU A 258 17.94 -18.27 -7.25
CA GLU A 258 17.75 -19.74 -7.26
C GLU A 258 17.20 -20.21 -5.92
N LEU A 259 17.78 -19.72 -4.82
CA LEU A 259 17.30 -20.04 -3.46
C LEU A 259 15.86 -19.57 -3.23
N LEU A 260 15.51 -18.36 -3.69
CA LEU A 260 14.15 -17.87 -3.63
C LEU A 260 13.19 -18.75 -4.43
N ASN A 261 13.56 -19.13 -5.66
CA ASN A 261 12.73 -19.98 -6.51
C ASN A 261 12.51 -21.37 -5.91
N VAL A 262 13.55 -21.95 -5.29
CA VAL A 262 13.43 -23.21 -4.56
C VAL A 262 12.46 -23.09 -3.39
N HIS A 263 12.59 -22.02 -2.58
CA HIS A 263 11.69 -21.76 -1.44
C HIS A 263 10.23 -21.63 -1.90
N LEU A 264 9.95 -20.77 -2.90
CA LEU A 264 8.60 -20.54 -3.39
C LEU A 264 7.98 -21.80 -4.01
N GLY A 265 8.78 -22.54 -4.80
CA GLY A 265 8.35 -23.76 -5.47
C GLY A 265 8.13 -24.93 -4.51
N PHE A 266 8.88 -25.01 -3.42
CA PHE A 266 8.74 -26.04 -2.39
C PHE A 266 7.49 -25.81 -1.52
N ASN A 267 7.28 -24.55 -1.08
CA ASN A 267 6.17 -24.21 -0.16
C ASN A 267 4.80 -24.25 -0.85
N ASP A 268 4.69 -23.76 -2.09
CA ASP A 268 3.46 -23.85 -2.89
C ASP A 268 3.75 -24.04 -4.39
N PRO A 269 3.90 -25.28 -4.87
CA PRO A 269 4.20 -25.58 -6.27
C PRO A 269 3.12 -25.09 -7.24
N LYS A 270 1.86 -25.05 -6.82
CA LYS A 270 0.73 -24.61 -7.63
C LYS A 270 0.74 -23.10 -7.83
N LEU A 271 0.96 -22.34 -6.75
CA LEU A 271 1.08 -20.90 -6.77
C LEU A 271 2.33 -20.48 -7.55
N TYR A 272 3.45 -21.17 -7.34
CA TYR A 272 4.69 -20.93 -8.07
C TYR A 272 4.53 -21.11 -9.59
N LYS A 273 3.83 -22.17 -10.03
CA LYS A 273 3.48 -22.36 -11.45
C LYS A 273 2.60 -21.23 -11.99
N ALA A 274 1.68 -20.72 -11.21
CA ALA A 274 0.83 -19.58 -11.60
C ALA A 274 1.63 -18.27 -11.70
N LEU A 275 2.54 -18.05 -10.75
CA LEU A 275 3.47 -16.91 -10.73
C LEU A 275 4.40 -16.95 -11.96
N THR A 276 5.12 -18.04 -12.17
CA THR A 276 6.09 -18.17 -13.26
C THR A 276 5.46 -18.00 -14.63
N LYS A 277 4.22 -18.48 -14.84
CA LYS A 277 3.47 -18.24 -16.06
C LYS A 277 3.23 -16.75 -16.34
N ARG A 278 3.01 -15.93 -15.31
CA ARG A 278 2.80 -14.48 -15.45
C ARG A 278 4.10 -13.72 -15.75
N VAL A 279 5.18 -14.13 -15.11
CA VAL A 279 6.48 -13.47 -15.21
C VAL A 279 7.43 -14.12 -16.23
N TYR A 280 6.94 -15.12 -16.99
CA TYR A 280 7.76 -15.92 -17.91
C TYR A 280 8.60 -15.08 -18.90
N GLY A 281 7.99 -14.06 -19.51
CA GLY A 281 8.69 -13.16 -20.41
C GLY A 281 9.81 -12.37 -19.72
N PHE A 282 9.64 -12.02 -18.45
CA PHE A 282 10.65 -11.36 -17.64
C PHE A 282 11.81 -12.31 -17.29
N LEU A 283 11.51 -13.53 -16.89
CA LEU A 283 12.52 -14.55 -16.55
C LEU A 283 13.39 -14.93 -17.76
N ILE A 284 12.81 -15.06 -18.96
CA ILE A 284 13.57 -15.30 -20.19
C ILE A 284 14.46 -14.10 -20.51
N SER A 285 13.98 -12.88 -20.33
CA SER A 285 14.73 -11.67 -20.61
C SER A 285 15.84 -11.40 -19.60
N SER A 286 15.75 -11.92 -18.38
CA SER A 286 16.80 -11.78 -17.35
C SER A 286 18.13 -12.43 -17.76
N SER A 287 18.11 -13.37 -18.70
CA SER A 287 19.31 -13.94 -19.33
C SER A 287 19.91 -13.06 -20.47
N ASN A 288 19.21 -11.99 -20.89
CA ASN A 288 19.64 -11.06 -21.92
C ASN A 288 19.62 -9.62 -21.40
N GLU A 289 20.80 -9.06 -21.08
CA GLU A 289 20.94 -7.75 -20.42
C GLU A 289 20.25 -6.59 -21.17
N LYS A 290 20.27 -6.56 -22.49
CA LYS A 290 19.62 -5.49 -23.28
C LYS A 290 18.10 -5.54 -23.16
N LEU A 291 17.52 -6.73 -23.33
CA LEU A 291 16.07 -6.95 -23.23
C LEU A 291 15.57 -6.69 -21.80
N TYR A 292 16.35 -7.11 -20.84
CA TYR A 292 16.13 -6.90 -19.43
C TYR A 292 16.11 -5.41 -19.07
N GLY A 293 17.11 -4.63 -19.47
CA GLY A 293 17.17 -3.19 -19.24
C GLY A 293 15.99 -2.42 -19.86
N MET A 294 15.48 -2.86 -21.02
CA MET A 294 14.27 -2.26 -21.62
C MET A 294 13.02 -2.56 -20.79
N LEU A 295 12.85 -3.79 -20.32
CA LEU A 295 11.70 -4.18 -19.48
C LEU A 295 11.67 -3.45 -18.14
N ILE A 296 12.84 -3.23 -17.55
CA ILE A 296 12.95 -2.47 -16.30
C ILE A 296 12.50 -1.03 -16.48
N LYS A 297 12.93 -0.33 -17.52
CA LYS A 297 12.47 1.04 -17.80
C LYS A 297 10.96 1.13 -17.96
N VAL A 298 10.36 0.13 -18.62
CA VAL A 298 8.89 0.04 -18.73
C VAL A 298 8.27 -0.19 -17.36
N PHE A 299 8.86 -1.04 -16.54
CA PHE A 299 8.40 -1.39 -15.21
C PHE A 299 8.46 -0.17 -14.26
N GLU A 300 9.60 0.53 -14.20
CA GLU A 300 9.76 1.77 -13.44
C GLU A 300 8.69 2.80 -13.80
N LYS A 301 8.44 2.97 -15.11
CA LYS A 301 7.40 3.89 -15.60
C LYS A 301 6.00 3.46 -15.20
N VAL A 302 5.68 2.18 -15.30
CA VAL A 302 4.35 1.64 -14.97
C VAL A 302 4.04 1.77 -13.47
N TYR A 303 5.00 1.45 -12.63
CA TYR A 303 4.81 1.47 -11.17
C TYR A 303 5.23 2.78 -10.50
N GLN A 304 5.66 3.79 -11.29
CA GLN A 304 6.17 5.07 -10.79
C GLN A 304 7.26 4.89 -9.73
N LEU A 305 8.15 3.95 -9.96
CA LEU A 305 9.29 3.65 -9.10
C LEU A 305 10.53 4.37 -9.63
N GLU A 306 11.38 4.80 -8.71
CA GLU A 306 12.77 5.18 -8.98
C GLU A 306 13.66 4.15 -8.28
N ILE A 307 14.55 3.51 -9.06
CA ILE A 307 15.51 2.54 -8.51
C ILE A 307 16.85 3.23 -8.46
N GLU A 308 17.37 3.39 -7.26
CA GLU A 308 18.63 4.09 -6.97
C GLU A 308 19.74 3.08 -6.63
N GLU A 309 20.99 3.40 -7.03
CA GLU A 309 22.20 2.61 -6.76
C GLU A 309 22.63 2.67 -5.29
#